data_8845c5e2a2f6c8299bb95f0ac699eaa9
#
_entry.id   8845c5e2a2f6c8299bb95f0ac699eaa9
#
_cell.length_a   1.000
_cell.length_b   1.000
_cell.length_c   1.000
_cell.angle_alpha   90.00
_cell.angle_beta   90.00
_cell.angle_gamma   90.00
#
_symmetry.space_group_name_H-M   'P 1'
#
loop_
_entity.id
_entity.type
_entity.pdbx_description
1 polymer ?
#
loop_
_entity_poly.entity_id
_entity_poly.type
_entity_poly.pdbx_seq_one_letter_code
_entity_poly.pdbx_strand_id
1 'polypeptide(L)'
;ETGADVAFIFGDMLFKAGPLLMTGLSVAIAFKTGLFNIGAPGQYLMGAMASVLVALSIPVPNKFVGFLVWLLALMVGALAGMLWGAIPGAFKAFLGVNEVIVCIMSNWVAANLVSWVFDGSRFINTSNGKSAYLIPAGSGGASTPKLGLDKIFRGSNIDIGILLATAIAVLIYIVMNKTTFGYELKACGYNRHAAKYAGMNEKRNILLSMMIAGALAGIGASLYYLNDKIEFVWNTYSKLPNDGFNGIPAALLASNHPIGVIFSAIFLRYLDKGGFNLSGYTGYNEYVSSMIVAVIIYFAGFSKLIRDLLSRKREKKAREAAVAAHTEDVAETTEDGGMPPAGDSGIGILPKTHDGADDESGEEA
;
A
#
# COMPACT_ATOMS: atom_id res chain seq x y z
N GLU A 1 11.67 27.54 -19.41
CA GLU A 1 12.16 26.20 -18.98
C GLU A 1 12.54 25.41 -20.20
N THR A 2 13.79 24.98 -20.27
CA THR A 2 14.28 24.18 -21.39
C THR A 2 13.71 22.77 -21.30
N GLY A 3 13.49 22.07 -22.43
CA GLY A 3 13.02 20.67 -22.41
C GLY A 3 13.90 19.70 -21.59
N ALA A 4 15.12 20.13 -21.25
CA ALA A 4 16.02 19.43 -20.32
C ALA A 4 15.51 19.46 -18.87
N ASP A 5 14.94 20.57 -18.43
CA ASP A 5 14.41 20.72 -17.07
C ASP A 5 13.14 19.89 -16.88
N VAL A 6 12.30 19.80 -17.91
CA VAL A 6 11.09 18.96 -17.91
C VAL A 6 11.47 17.47 -17.83
N ALA A 7 12.46 17.02 -18.59
CA ALA A 7 12.92 15.64 -18.53
C ALA A 7 13.49 15.27 -17.15
N PHE A 8 14.28 16.16 -16.55
CA PHE A 8 14.80 15.98 -15.19
C PHE A 8 13.68 15.87 -14.15
N ILE A 9 12.71 16.80 -14.17
CA ILE A 9 11.57 16.83 -13.25
C ILE A 9 10.75 15.55 -13.36
N PHE A 10 10.48 15.10 -14.58
CA PHE A 10 9.72 13.89 -14.83
C PHE A 10 10.47 12.63 -14.37
N GLY A 11 11.77 12.53 -14.60
CA GLY A 11 12.60 11.44 -14.13
C GLY A 11 12.65 11.35 -12.60
N ASP A 12 12.81 12.49 -11.91
CA ASP A 12 12.82 12.55 -10.44
C ASP A 12 11.44 12.19 -9.84
N MET A 13 10.36 12.58 -10.52
CA MET A 13 9.01 12.19 -10.15
C MET A 13 8.81 10.67 -10.25
N LEU A 14 9.24 10.05 -11.36
CA LEU A 14 9.15 8.60 -11.55
C LEU A 14 10.02 7.85 -10.54
N PHE A 15 11.21 8.33 -10.24
CA PHE A 15 12.06 7.75 -9.19
C PHE A 15 11.32 7.67 -7.85
N LYS A 16 10.74 8.79 -7.41
CA LYS A 16 9.99 8.87 -6.15
C LYS A 16 8.67 8.09 -6.17
N ALA A 17 8.11 7.83 -7.35
CA ALA A 17 6.91 7.02 -7.49
C ALA A 17 7.16 5.53 -7.16
N GLY A 18 8.36 5.00 -7.40
CA GLY A 18 8.70 3.60 -7.11
C GLY A 18 8.49 3.21 -5.64
N PRO A 19 9.15 3.87 -4.67
CA PRO A 19 8.94 3.63 -3.24
C PRO A 19 7.48 3.81 -2.80
N LEU A 20 6.80 4.84 -3.30
CA LEU A 20 5.39 5.08 -3.00
C LEU A 20 4.47 3.98 -3.55
N LEU A 21 4.76 3.47 -4.74
CA LEU A 21 4.07 2.32 -5.32
C LEU A 21 4.22 1.09 -4.41
N MET A 22 5.42 0.82 -3.92
CA MET A 22 5.69 -0.33 -3.06
C MET A 22 5.00 -0.22 -1.70
N THR A 23 5.02 0.94 -1.05
CA THR A 23 4.28 1.17 0.20
C THR A 23 2.77 1.16 -0.02
N GLY A 24 2.28 1.65 -1.17
CA GLY A 24 0.88 1.55 -1.57
C GLY A 24 0.42 0.11 -1.76
N LEU A 25 1.24 -0.74 -2.39
CA LEU A 25 0.96 -2.19 -2.50
C LEU A 25 0.96 -2.88 -1.14
N SER A 26 1.90 -2.51 -0.24
CA SER A 26 1.95 -3.00 1.13
C SER A 26 0.61 -2.78 1.84
N VAL A 27 0.11 -1.56 1.80
CA VAL A 27 -1.18 -1.20 2.42
C VAL A 27 -2.36 -1.88 1.70
N ALA A 28 -2.35 -1.93 0.37
CA ALA A 28 -3.43 -2.52 -0.43
C ALA A 28 -3.63 -4.02 -0.14
N ILE A 29 -2.55 -4.79 0.04
CA ILE A 29 -2.65 -6.22 0.41
C ILE A 29 -3.25 -6.39 1.80
N ALA A 30 -2.79 -5.61 2.77
CA ALA A 30 -3.34 -5.66 4.12
C ALA A 30 -4.84 -5.34 4.13
N PHE A 31 -5.27 -4.29 3.43
CA PHE A 31 -6.70 -3.95 3.28
C PHE A 31 -7.52 -5.06 2.63
N LYS A 32 -6.98 -5.77 1.62
CA LYS A 32 -7.69 -6.89 0.99
C LYS A 32 -7.88 -8.07 1.93
N THR A 33 -7.08 -8.19 2.98
CA THR A 33 -7.17 -9.21 4.04
C THR A 33 -7.97 -8.71 5.27
N GLY A 34 -8.57 -7.51 5.17
CA GLY A 34 -9.33 -6.90 6.27
C GLY A 34 -8.45 -6.42 7.42
N LEU A 35 -7.20 -6.06 7.13
CA LEU A 35 -6.23 -5.51 8.08
C LEU A 35 -5.83 -4.09 7.68
N PHE A 36 -5.47 -3.27 8.65
CA PHE A 36 -4.96 -1.93 8.40
C PHE A 36 -3.47 -1.83 8.73
N ASN A 37 -2.62 -1.84 7.70
CA ASN A 37 -1.17 -1.71 7.88
C ASN A 37 -0.73 -0.24 8.01
N ILE A 38 -0.94 0.36 9.17
CA ILE A 38 -0.34 1.66 9.53
C ILE A 38 1.11 1.50 10.01
N GLY A 39 1.62 0.25 10.08
CA GLY A 39 3.00 -0.07 10.41
C GLY A 39 4.00 0.07 9.26
N ALA A 40 3.53 0.43 8.08
CA ALA A 40 4.37 0.59 6.89
C ALA A 40 5.60 1.51 7.11
N PRO A 41 5.54 2.65 7.86
CA PRO A 41 6.73 3.46 8.14
C PRO A 41 7.83 2.72 8.91
N GLY A 42 7.47 1.93 9.93
CA GLY A 42 8.45 1.13 10.69
C GLY A 42 9.04 0.00 9.85
N GLN A 43 8.21 -0.69 9.06
CA GLN A 43 8.64 -1.72 8.11
C GLN A 43 9.59 -1.13 7.04
N TYR A 44 9.28 0.06 6.55
CA TYR A 44 10.10 0.83 5.63
C TYR A 44 11.46 1.18 6.25
N LEU A 45 11.48 1.70 7.50
CA LEU A 45 12.70 2.03 8.22
C LEU A 45 13.60 0.80 8.42
N MET A 46 13.03 -0.31 8.83
CA MET A 46 13.79 -1.55 9.01
C MET A 46 14.37 -2.06 7.70
N GLY A 47 13.61 -1.95 6.61
CA GLY A 47 14.10 -2.27 5.27
C GLY A 47 15.24 -1.34 4.83
N ALA A 48 15.10 -0.03 5.04
CA ALA A 48 16.13 0.96 4.75
C ALA A 48 17.43 0.67 5.53
N MET A 49 17.31 0.50 6.85
CA MET A 49 18.45 0.20 7.70
C MET A 49 19.20 -1.03 7.21
N ALA A 50 18.49 -2.14 7.02
CA ALA A 50 19.12 -3.41 6.65
C ALA A 50 19.77 -3.35 5.27
N SER A 51 19.11 -2.77 4.28
CA SER A 51 19.66 -2.64 2.92
C SER A 51 20.88 -1.72 2.86
N VAL A 52 20.84 -0.56 3.55
CA VAL A 52 21.96 0.38 3.60
C VAL A 52 23.16 -0.22 4.32
N LEU A 53 22.95 -0.90 5.45
CA LEU A 53 24.03 -1.58 6.18
C LEU A 53 24.72 -2.64 5.31
N VAL A 54 23.98 -3.45 4.59
CA VAL A 54 24.56 -4.46 3.67
C VAL A 54 25.36 -3.78 2.56
N ALA A 55 24.76 -2.77 1.91
CA ALA A 55 25.40 -2.08 0.80
C ALA A 55 26.70 -1.33 1.19
N LEU A 56 26.76 -0.82 2.42
CA LEU A 56 27.94 -0.12 2.95
C LEU A 56 28.99 -1.06 3.61
N SER A 57 28.57 -2.27 4.00
CA SER A 57 29.47 -3.22 4.69
C SER A 57 30.31 -4.05 3.74
N ILE A 58 29.82 -4.34 2.54
CA ILE A 58 30.45 -5.25 1.61
C ILE A 58 31.26 -4.45 0.57
N PRO A 59 32.58 -4.66 0.48
CA PRO A 59 33.40 -4.00 -0.53
C PRO A 59 33.05 -4.48 -1.93
N VAL A 60 32.99 -3.55 -2.88
CA VAL A 60 32.60 -3.79 -4.27
C VAL A 60 33.81 -3.55 -5.19
N PRO A 61 34.53 -4.59 -5.60
CA PRO A 61 35.70 -4.45 -6.46
C PRO A 61 35.37 -4.23 -7.95
N ASN A 62 34.17 -4.66 -8.39
CA ASN A 62 33.76 -4.53 -9.79
C ASN A 62 32.22 -4.45 -9.92
N LYS A 63 31.76 -4.09 -11.13
CA LYS A 63 30.33 -3.90 -11.43
C LYS A 63 29.47 -5.15 -11.19
N PHE A 64 30.00 -6.33 -11.45
CA PHE A 64 29.28 -7.59 -11.27
C PHE A 64 29.02 -7.87 -9.79
N VAL A 65 30.06 -7.72 -8.95
CA VAL A 65 29.93 -7.83 -7.50
C VAL A 65 28.99 -6.75 -6.96
N GLY A 66 29.07 -5.51 -7.50
CA GLY A 66 28.15 -4.43 -7.14
C GLY A 66 26.68 -4.79 -7.39
N PHE A 67 26.38 -5.40 -8.52
CA PHE A 67 25.04 -5.89 -8.82
C PHE A 67 24.58 -7.00 -7.86
N LEU A 68 25.47 -7.95 -7.52
CA LEU A 68 25.15 -9.01 -6.56
C LEU A 68 24.91 -8.45 -5.15
N VAL A 69 25.74 -7.51 -4.71
CA VAL A 69 25.58 -6.85 -3.40
C VAL A 69 24.30 -6.02 -3.37
N TRP A 70 23.97 -5.31 -4.45
CA TRP A 70 22.70 -4.60 -4.59
C TRP A 70 21.50 -5.56 -4.46
N LEU A 71 21.53 -6.68 -5.17
CA LEU A 71 20.46 -7.68 -5.11
C LEU A 71 20.34 -8.27 -3.68
N LEU A 72 21.48 -8.57 -3.05
CA LEU A 72 21.52 -9.04 -1.66
C LEU A 72 20.95 -7.97 -0.71
N ALA A 73 21.34 -6.71 -0.85
CA ALA A 73 20.85 -5.61 -0.03
C ALA A 73 19.33 -5.43 -0.19
N LEU A 74 18.81 -5.53 -1.42
CA LEU A 74 17.37 -5.49 -1.70
C LEU A 74 16.63 -6.64 -1.01
N MET A 75 17.16 -7.86 -1.11
CA MET A 75 16.57 -9.04 -0.46
C MET A 75 16.60 -8.93 1.07
N VAL A 76 17.71 -8.49 1.65
CA VAL A 76 17.84 -8.31 3.10
C VAL A 76 16.91 -7.21 3.60
N GLY A 77 16.76 -6.12 2.83
CA GLY A 77 15.78 -5.07 3.13
C GLY A 77 14.33 -5.57 3.10
N ALA A 78 13.99 -6.40 2.10
CA ALA A 78 12.70 -7.06 2.02
C ALA A 78 12.45 -7.99 3.22
N LEU A 79 13.43 -8.80 3.60
CA LEU A 79 13.36 -9.71 4.74
C LEU A 79 13.22 -8.96 6.07
N ALA A 80 13.97 -7.88 6.26
CA ALA A 80 13.86 -7.05 7.46
C ALA A 80 12.47 -6.42 7.60
N GLY A 81 11.94 -5.85 6.52
CA GLY A 81 10.58 -5.35 6.49
C GLY A 81 9.54 -6.45 6.74
N MET A 82 9.73 -7.65 6.14
CA MET A 82 8.86 -8.81 6.33
C MET A 82 8.82 -9.27 7.80
N LEU A 83 9.98 -9.42 8.44
CA LEU A 83 10.08 -9.81 9.84
C LEU A 83 9.46 -8.75 10.76
N TRP A 84 9.66 -7.47 10.45
CA TRP A 84 9.04 -6.38 11.21
C TRP A 84 7.52 -6.36 11.04
N GLY A 85 7.01 -6.64 9.84
CA GLY A 85 5.59 -6.81 9.57
C GLY A 85 4.97 -8.04 10.23
N ALA A 86 5.77 -9.09 10.51
CA ALA A 86 5.33 -10.26 11.25
C ALA A 86 4.91 -9.94 12.68
N ILE A 87 5.49 -8.92 13.33
CA ILE A 87 5.18 -8.52 14.70
C ILE A 87 3.70 -8.17 14.86
N PRO A 88 3.15 -7.13 14.20
CA PRO A 88 1.73 -6.82 14.33
C PRO A 88 0.83 -7.93 13.79
N GLY A 89 1.29 -8.67 12.75
CA GLY A 89 0.59 -9.83 12.23
C GLY A 89 0.43 -10.94 13.26
N ALA A 90 1.49 -11.25 14.03
CA ALA A 90 1.47 -12.26 15.08
C ALA A 90 0.58 -11.85 16.26
N PHE A 91 0.70 -10.60 16.73
CA PHE A 91 -0.16 -10.07 17.80
C PHE A 91 -1.64 -10.17 17.42
N LYS A 92 -1.98 -9.84 16.16
CA LYS A 92 -3.35 -9.96 15.66
C LYS A 92 -3.80 -11.40 15.55
N ALA A 93 -2.98 -12.27 14.94
CA ALA A 93 -3.35 -13.65 14.62
C ALA A 93 -3.45 -14.55 15.86
N PHE A 94 -2.56 -14.39 16.85
CA PHE A 94 -2.46 -15.28 17.98
C PHE A 94 -3.04 -14.71 19.27
N LEU A 95 -2.94 -13.40 19.48
CA LEU A 95 -3.38 -12.74 20.71
C LEU A 95 -4.67 -11.93 20.54
N GLY A 96 -5.17 -11.77 19.30
CA GLY A 96 -6.37 -10.99 19.02
C GLY A 96 -6.22 -9.47 19.22
N VAL A 97 -5.00 -8.97 19.49
CA VAL A 97 -4.74 -7.56 19.72
C VAL A 97 -5.03 -6.75 18.46
N ASN A 98 -5.50 -5.51 18.62
CA ASN A 98 -5.74 -4.61 17.51
C ASN A 98 -4.41 -4.29 16.79
N GLU A 99 -4.34 -4.63 15.48
CA GLU A 99 -3.16 -4.45 14.65
C GLU A 99 -2.70 -2.99 14.54
N VAL A 100 -3.63 -2.04 14.60
CA VAL A 100 -3.33 -0.60 14.49
C VAL A 100 -2.47 -0.14 15.67
N ILE A 101 -2.82 -0.54 16.89
CA ILE A 101 -2.08 -0.18 18.10
C ILE A 101 -0.66 -0.76 18.03
N VAL A 102 -0.54 -2.04 17.69
CA VAL A 102 0.78 -2.70 17.58
C VAL A 102 1.62 -2.06 16.48
N CYS A 103 1.02 -1.72 15.33
CA CYS A 103 1.68 -1.02 14.24
C CYS A 103 2.25 0.34 14.67
N ILE A 104 1.44 1.16 15.36
CA ILE A 104 1.88 2.49 15.83
C ILE A 104 3.06 2.35 16.80
N MET A 105 2.96 1.43 17.77
CA MET A 105 4.05 1.20 18.72
C MET A 105 5.30 0.68 18.03
N SER A 106 5.17 -0.28 17.11
CA SER A 106 6.30 -0.85 16.37
C SER A 106 7.01 0.18 15.47
N ASN A 107 6.28 1.18 14.93
CA ASN A 107 6.90 2.26 14.16
C ASN A 107 7.93 3.05 14.99
N TRP A 108 7.58 3.41 16.23
CA TRP A 108 8.48 4.15 17.11
C TRP A 108 9.63 3.28 17.64
N VAL A 109 9.38 2.00 17.87
CA VAL A 109 10.45 1.04 18.21
C VAL A 109 11.44 0.93 17.06
N ALA A 110 10.95 0.82 15.80
CA ALA A 110 11.81 0.83 14.61
C ALA A 110 12.65 2.11 14.51
N ALA A 111 12.01 3.27 14.70
CA ALA A 111 12.70 4.56 14.62
C ALA A 111 13.85 4.68 15.64
N ASN A 112 13.61 4.25 16.87
CA ASN A 112 14.64 4.25 17.92
C ASN A 112 15.74 3.20 17.66
N LEU A 113 15.35 2.00 17.18
CA LEU A 113 16.30 0.95 16.85
C LEU A 113 17.24 1.37 15.71
N VAL A 114 16.71 1.99 14.66
CA VAL A 114 17.52 2.53 13.55
C VAL A 114 18.49 3.58 14.06
N SER A 115 18.03 4.52 14.88
CA SER A 115 18.89 5.55 15.47
C SER A 115 19.98 4.94 16.34
N TRP A 116 19.65 3.95 17.17
CA TRP A 116 20.61 3.25 18.03
C TRP A 116 21.66 2.48 17.24
N VAL A 117 21.29 1.81 16.16
CA VAL A 117 22.22 1.02 15.32
C VAL A 117 23.20 1.93 14.58
N PHE A 118 22.76 3.10 14.13
CA PHE A 118 23.64 4.03 13.40
C PHE A 118 24.46 4.93 14.34
N ASP A 119 23.98 5.23 15.54
CA ASP A 119 24.67 6.12 16.47
C ASP A 119 26.07 5.60 16.81
N GLY A 120 27.09 6.45 16.58
CA GLY A 120 28.50 6.09 16.75
C GLY A 120 29.04 5.03 15.77
N SER A 121 28.28 4.62 14.76
CA SER A 121 28.72 3.63 13.77
C SER A 121 29.66 4.23 12.73
N ARG A 122 30.49 3.36 12.11
CA ARG A 122 31.37 3.75 10.98
C ARG A 122 30.60 4.16 9.71
N PHE A 123 29.29 4.01 9.68
CA PHE A 123 28.46 4.27 8.51
C PHE A 123 27.95 5.72 8.46
N ILE A 124 28.18 6.49 9.52
CA ILE A 124 27.80 7.92 9.58
C ILE A 124 28.71 8.73 8.67
N ASN A 125 28.12 9.60 7.86
CA ASN A 125 28.86 10.59 7.10
C ASN A 125 29.49 11.63 8.05
N THR A 126 30.80 11.57 8.16
CA THR A 126 31.56 12.41 9.10
C THR A 126 31.51 13.90 8.76
N SER A 127 31.18 14.26 7.51
CA SER A 127 31.10 15.65 7.08
C SER A 127 29.85 16.38 7.61
N ASN A 128 28.74 15.68 7.81
CA ASN A 128 27.50 16.28 8.31
C ASN A 128 26.97 15.63 9.60
N GLY A 129 27.42 14.42 9.96
CA GLY A 129 27.02 13.71 11.18
C GLY A 129 25.53 13.35 11.30
N LYS A 130 24.72 13.60 10.26
CA LYS A 130 23.27 13.44 10.28
C LYS A 130 22.77 12.34 9.37
N SER A 131 23.53 12.00 8.34
CA SER A 131 23.18 10.95 7.37
C SER A 131 24.22 9.86 7.33
N ALA A 132 23.84 8.70 6.83
CA ALA A 132 24.79 7.65 6.47
C ALA A 132 25.59 8.06 5.22
N TYR A 133 26.71 7.38 4.99
CA TYR A 133 27.41 7.54 3.72
C TYR A 133 26.51 7.18 2.55
N LEU A 134 26.63 7.91 1.45
CA LEU A 134 25.97 7.58 0.20
C LEU A 134 26.48 6.23 -0.33
N ILE A 135 25.58 5.47 -0.93
CA ILE A 135 25.97 4.25 -1.63
C ILE A 135 26.78 4.64 -2.87
N PRO A 136 28.04 4.22 -3.00
CA PRO A 136 28.86 4.62 -4.13
C PRO A 136 28.27 4.20 -5.47
N ALA A 137 28.43 5.04 -6.49
CA ALA A 137 27.98 4.76 -7.84
C ALA A 137 29.00 3.92 -8.66
N GLY A 138 28.50 3.26 -9.67
CA GLY A 138 29.33 2.62 -10.68
C GLY A 138 30.08 1.37 -10.23
N SER A 139 31.38 1.27 -10.54
CA SER A 139 32.19 0.08 -10.27
C SER A 139 32.65 -0.05 -8.82
N GLY A 140 32.39 0.95 -8.00
CA GLY A 140 32.81 0.98 -6.59
C GLY A 140 31.66 0.85 -5.59
N GLY A 141 30.43 0.58 -6.03
CA GLY A 141 29.28 0.57 -5.13
C GLY A 141 28.13 -0.35 -5.54
N ALA A 142 27.25 -0.58 -4.57
CA ALA A 142 26.06 -1.41 -4.71
C ALA A 142 24.79 -0.57 -4.96
N SER A 143 24.90 0.47 -5.78
CA SER A 143 23.75 1.31 -6.13
C SER A 143 22.83 0.64 -7.15
N THR A 144 21.55 1.01 -7.12
CA THR A 144 20.55 0.54 -8.10
C THR A 144 21.00 0.86 -9.53
N PRO A 145 21.04 -0.14 -10.44
CA PRO A 145 21.45 0.08 -11.83
C PRO A 145 20.54 1.09 -12.54
N LYS A 146 21.15 1.98 -13.33
CA LYS A 146 20.40 3.02 -14.08
C LYS A 146 20.05 2.62 -15.51
N LEU A 147 20.76 1.65 -16.08
CA LEU A 147 20.59 1.13 -17.47
C LEU A 147 20.45 2.23 -18.54
N GLY A 148 21.06 3.39 -18.33
CA GLY A 148 21.00 4.51 -19.27
C GLY A 148 19.77 5.40 -19.16
N LEU A 149 18.85 5.14 -18.24
CA LEU A 149 17.68 6.00 -17.96
C LEU A 149 18.11 7.41 -17.54
N ASP A 150 19.21 7.54 -16.81
CA ASP A 150 19.83 8.80 -16.42
C ASP A 150 20.27 9.68 -17.61
N LYS A 151 20.59 9.06 -18.74
CA LYS A 151 20.90 9.79 -19.99
C LYS A 151 19.65 10.33 -20.68
N ILE A 152 18.56 9.56 -20.65
CA ILE A 152 17.27 9.96 -21.22
C ILE A 152 16.68 11.11 -20.39
N PHE A 153 16.72 10.99 -19.06
CA PHE A 153 16.17 11.97 -18.12
C PHE A 153 17.23 12.90 -17.51
N ARG A 154 18.33 13.12 -18.23
CA ARG A 154 19.39 14.11 -17.97
C ARG A 154 19.73 14.37 -16.50
N GLY A 155 20.36 13.38 -15.84
CA GLY A 155 20.90 13.55 -14.51
C GLY A 155 19.88 13.47 -13.37
N SER A 156 18.63 13.08 -13.66
CA SER A 156 17.63 12.75 -12.64
C SER A 156 18.08 11.56 -11.79
N ASN A 157 17.37 11.33 -10.68
CA ASN A 157 17.64 10.19 -9.80
C ASN A 157 17.05 8.87 -10.32
N ILE A 158 16.42 8.87 -11.50
CA ILE A 158 15.74 7.71 -12.05
C ILE A 158 16.70 6.52 -12.22
N ASP A 159 16.23 5.37 -11.84
CA ASP A 159 16.88 4.08 -11.97
C ASP A 159 15.86 2.99 -12.36
N ILE A 160 16.27 1.73 -12.43
CA ILE A 160 15.39 0.61 -12.75
C ILE A 160 14.37 0.30 -11.63
N GLY A 161 14.45 0.95 -10.49
CA GLY A 161 13.56 0.71 -9.36
C GLY A 161 12.09 0.86 -9.69
N ILE A 162 11.73 1.85 -10.52
CA ILE A 162 10.32 2.02 -10.95
C ILE A 162 9.83 0.85 -11.83
N LEU A 163 10.69 0.32 -12.69
CA LEU A 163 10.34 -0.85 -13.51
C LEU A 163 10.19 -2.10 -12.65
N LEU A 164 11.08 -2.29 -11.68
CA LEU A 164 11.00 -3.39 -10.72
C LEU A 164 9.74 -3.27 -9.85
N ALA A 165 9.44 -2.09 -9.33
CA ALA A 165 8.23 -1.84 -8.55
C ALA A 165 6.96 -2.13 -9.37
N THR A 166 6.94 -1.74 -10.65
CA THR A 166 5.83 -2.03 -11.56
C THR A 166 5.70 -3.54 -11.82
N ALA A 167 6.81 -4.24 -12.04
CA ALA A 167 6.81 -5.69 -12.20
C ALA A 167 6.29 -6.40 -10.95
N ILE A 168 6.69 -5.94 -9.76
CA ILE A 168 6.17 -6.46 -8.48
C ILE A 168 4.66 -6.17 -8.36
N ALA A 169 4.16 -5.01 -8.79
CA ALA A 169 2.73 -4.70 -8.78
C ALA A 169 1.93 -5.68 -9.66
N VAL A 170 2.45 -6.02 -10.84
CA VAL A 170 1.85 -7.03 -11.72
C VAL A 170 1.89 -8.42 -11.07
N LEU A 171 3.01 -8.79 -10.45
CA LEU A 171 3.14 -10.04 -9.71
C LEU A 171 2.11 -10.15 -8.59
N ILE A 172 1.96 -9.09 -7.78
CA ILE A 172 0.97 -9.02 -6.71
C ILE A 172 -0.45 -9.10 -7.27
N TYR A 173 -0.73 -8.46 -8.40
CA TYR A 173 -2.01 -8.59 -9.08
C TYR A 173 -2.31 -10.06 -9.46
N ILE A 174 -1.33 -10.77 -10.03
CA ILE A 174 -1.46 -12.19 -10.38
C ILE A 174 -1.68 -13.03 -9.12
N VAL A 175 -0.86 -12.84 -8.09
CA VAL A 175 -0.99 -13.57 -6.81
C VAL A 175 -2.38 -13.35 -6.21
N MET A 176 -2.85 -12.12 -6.12
CA MET A 176 -4.13 -11.79 -5.49
C MET A 176 -5.34 -12.26 -6.28
N ASN A 177 -5.26 -12.34 -7.62
CA ASN A 177 -6.44 -12.60 -8.45
C ASN A 177 -6.43 -13.95 -9.17
N LYS A 178 -5.28 -14.62 -9.26
CA LYS A 178 -5.12 -15.85 -10.05
C LYS A 178 -4.64 -17.04 -9.21
N THR A 179 -4.41 -16.87 -7.90
CA THR A 179 -3.98 -17.97 -7.03
C THR A 179 -4.97 -18.26 -5.91
N THR A 180 -4.96 -19.50 -5.41
CA THR A 180 -5.73 -19.94 -4.24
C THR A 180 -5.36 -19.14 -3.00
N PHE A 181 -4.08 -18.82 -2.82
CA PHE A 181 -3.59 -18.01 -1.73
C PHE A 181 -4.22 -16.60 -1.71
N GLY A 182 -4.24 -15.92 -2.87
CA GLY A 182 -4.90 -14.60 -2.98
C GLY A 182 -6.41 -14.67 -2.75
N TYR A 183 -7.05 -15.79 -3.11
CA TYR A 183 -8.45 -16.05 -2.80
C TYR A 183 -8.66 -16.17 -1.29
N GLU A 184 -7.85 -16.97 -0.58
CA GLU A 184 -7.93 -17.13 0.87
C GLU A 184 -7.75 -15.80 1.61
N LEU A 185 -6.78 -14.96 1.20
CA LEU A 185 -6.56 -13.64 1.78
C LEU A 185 -7.81 -12.76 1.66
N LYS A 186 -8.44 -12.72 0.48
CA LYS A 186 -9.66 -11.94 0.25
C LYS A 186 -10.85 -12.51 1.02
N ALA A 187 -11.01 -13.83 1.07
CA ALA A 187 -12.08 -14.49 1.82
C ALA A 187 -11.99 -14.17 3.32
N CYS A 188 -10.78 -14.22 3.90
CA CYS A 188 -10.53 -13.78 5.28
C CYS A 188 -10.85 -12.30 5.50
N GLY A 189 -10.63 -11.46 4.48
CA GLY A 189 -10.94 -10.03 4.53
C GLY A 189 -12.44 -9.73 4.49
N TYR A 190 -13.23 -10.54 3.79
CA TYR A 190 -14.67 -10.39 3.73
C TYR A 190 -15.37 -10.89 5.01
N ASN A 191 -15.08 -12.10 5.42
CA ASN A 191 -15.65 -12.70 6.62
C ASN A 191 -14.73 -13.80 7.18
N ARG A 192 -14.05 -13.49 8.28
CA ARG A 192 -13.11 -14.41 8.93
C ARG A 192 -13.78 -15.71 9.42
N HIS A 193 -14.97 -15.58 9.99
CA HIS A 193 -15.70 -16.76 10.49
C HIS A 193 -16.10 -17.69 9.34
N ALA A 194 -16.66 -17.15 8.25
CA ALA A 194 -16.99 -17.94 7.08
C ALA A 194 -15.75 -18.60 6.45
N ALA A 195 -14.63 -17.89 6.34
CA ALA A 195 -13.39 -18.44 5.85
C ALA A 195 -12.89 -19.61 6.72
N LYS A 196 -12.99 -19.50 8.03
CA LYS A 196 -12.64 -20.57 8.98
C LYS A 196 -13.54 -21.80 8.80
N TYR A 197 -14.85 -21.62 8.66
CA TYR A 197 -15.79 -22.73 8.39
C TYR A 197 -15.52 -23.40 7.04
N ALA A 198 -15.02 -22.65 6.05
CA ALA A 198 -14.58 -23.21 4.76
C ALA A 198 -13.19 -23.88 4.84
N GLY A 199 -12.62 -24.08 6.03
CA GLY A 199 -11.35 -24.78 6.23
C GLY A 199 -10.11 -23.94 6.00
N MET A 200 -10.22 -22.61 5.80
CA MET A 200 -9.08 -21.70 5.61
C MET A 200 -8.43 -21.36 6.95
N ASN A 201 -7.09 -21.31 6.96
CA ASN A 201 -6.35 -20.94 8.17
C ASN A 201 -6.25 -19.40 8.31
N GLU A 202 -7.21 -18.80 9.03
CA GLU A 202 -7.26 -17.35 9.22
C GLU A 202 -6.00 -16.77 9.87
N LYS A 203 -5.44 -17.47 10.88
CA LYS A 203 -4.24 -16.99 11.59
C LYS A 203 -3.02 -16.91 10.68
N ARG A 204 -2.82 -17.96 9.86
CA ARG A 204 -1.76 -17.99 8.85
C ARG A 204 -1.94 -16.88 7.83
N ASN A 205 -3.15 -16.66 7.35
CA ASN A 205 -3.45 -15.67 6.32
C ASN A 205 -3.24 -14.23 6.85
N ILE A 206 -3.64 -13.95 8.09
CA ILE A 206 -3.37 -12.66 8.77
C ILE A 206 -1.86 -12.43 8.88
N LEU A 207 -1.11 -13.41 9.39
CA LEU A 207 0.33 -13.29 9.57
C LEU A 207 1.04 -13.08 8.23
N LEU A 208 0.76 -13.93 7.22
CA LEU A 208 1.38 -13.84 5.90
C LEU A 208 1.04 -12.54 5.18
N SER A 209 -0.19 -12.03 5.31
CA SER A 209 -0.57 -10.75 4.73
C SER A 209 0.29 -9.61 5.27
N MET A 210 0.49 -9.54 6.60
CA MET A 210 1.32 -8.51 7.24
C MET A 210 2.80 -8.70 6.92
N MET A 211 3.29 -9.94 6.79
CA MET A 211 4.65 -10.23 6.37
C MET A 211 4.91 -9.78 4.93
N ILE A 212 4.01 -10.08 3.99
CA ILE A 212 4.12 -9.64 2.60
C ILE A 212 4.03 -8.10 2.53
N ALA A 213 3.11 -7.49 3.27
CA ALA A 213 3.01 -6.05 3.36
C ALA A 213 4.33 -5.43 3.85
N GLY A 214 4.93 -6.00 4.88
CA GLY A 214 6.24 -5.58 5.40
C GLY A 214 7.37 -5.75 4.39
N ALA A 215 7.41 -6.87 3.67
CA ALA A 215 8.39 -7.11 2.61
C ALA A 215 8.31 -6.04 1.51
N LEU A 216 7.10 -5.70 1.06
CA LEU A 216 6.88 -4.66 0.05
C LEU A 216 7.33 -3.29 0.54
N ALA A 217 7.02 -2.91 1.78
CA ALA A 217 7.50 -1.67 2.38
C ALA A 217 9.03 -1.64 2.46
N GLY A 218 9.66 -2.75 2.86
CA GLY A 218 11.12 -2.90 2.91
C GLY A 218 11.79 -2.80 1.54
N ILE A 219 11.19 -3.41 0.49
CA ILE A 219 11.66 -3.24 -0.89
C ILE A 219 11.55 -1.76 -1.31
N GLY A 220 10.43 -1.09 -1.01
CA GLY A 220 10.25 0.32 -1.32
C GLY A 220 11.35 1.20 -0.72
N ALA A 221 11.71 0.95 0.53
CA ALA A 221 12.82 1.63 1.19
C ALA A 221 14.17 1.33 0.54
N SER A 222 14.41 0.07 0.22
CA SER A 222 15.66 -0.35 -0.44
C SER A 222 15.81 0.31 -1.81
N LEU A 223 14.75 0.37 -2.62
CA LEU A 223 14.77 1.05 -3.92
C LEU A 223 15.05 2.54 -3.79
N TYR A 224 14.61 3.18 -2.71
CA TYR A 224 14.87 4.59 -2.47
C TYR A 224 16.30 4.85 -2.02
N TYR A 225 16.78 4.13 -1.00
CA TYR A 225 18.06 4.42 -0.34
C TYR A 225 19.27 3.72 -0.98
N LEU A 226 19.08 2.72 -1.84
CA LEU A 226 20.18 2.17 -2.66
C LEU A 226 20.50 3.03 -3.89
N ASN A 227 19.99 4.24 -3.96
CA ASN A 227 20.36 5.23 -4.98
C ASN A 227 21.65 5.96 -4.57
N ASP A 228 22.53 6.24 -5.54
CA ASP A 228 23.83 6.89 -5.33
C ASP A 228 23.77 8.40 -4.99
N LYS A 229 22.57 8.98 -5.00
CA LYS A 229 22.36 10.41 -4.74
C LYS A 229 21.48 10.68 -3.52
N ILE A 230 20.96 9.63 -2.87
CA ILE A 230 20.03 9.77 -1.75
C ILE A 230 20.74 9.40 -0.44
N GLU A 231 20.76 10.34 0.48
CA GLU A 231 21.28 10.13 1.83
C GLU A 231 20.24 9.48 2.73
N PHE A 232 20.64 8.48 3.50
CA PHE A 232 19.80 7.90 4.54
C PHE A 232 20.00 8.68 5.85
N VAL A 233 19.00 9.46 6.23
CA VAL A 233 19.01 10.19 7.51
C VAL A 233 18.65 9.20 8.63
N TRP A 234 19.68 8.79 9.38
CA TRP A 234 19.55 7.77 10.43
C TRP A 234 18.88 8.28 11.72
N ASN A 235 18.85 9.58 11.92
CA ASN A 235 18.24 10.22 13.09
C ASN A 235 16.70 10.24 12.95
N THR A 236 16.07 9.06 13.08
CA THR A 236 14.65 8.83 12.80
C THR A 236 13.76 8.88 14.05
N TYR A 237 14.35 9.02 15.24
CA TYR A 237 13.59 9.04 16.50
C TYR A 237 12.64 10.23 16.65
N SER A 238 12.84 11.32 15.91
CA SER A 238 12.01 12.51 15.96
C SER A 238 10.96 12.55 14.84
N LYS A 239 11.17 11.84 13.73
CA LYS A 239 10.28 11.90 12.56
C LYS A 239 10.31 10.60 11.77
N LEU A 240 9.14 9.97 11.65
CA LEU A 240 8.93 8.81 10.79
C LEU A 240 8.95 9.20 9.31
N PRO A 241 9.38 8.29 8.39
CA PRO A 241 9.40 8.57 6.97
C PRO A 241 7.99 8.75 6.40
N ASN A 242 7.78 9.88 5.72
CA ASN A 242 6.50 10.20 5.09
C ASN A 242 6.11 9.15 4.02
N ASP A 243 7.08 8.58 3.32
CA ASP A 243 6.84 7.60 2.25
C ASP A 243 6.16 6.33 2.76
N GLY A 244 6.37 5.96 4.02
CA GLY A 244 5.63 4.87 4.66
C GLY A 244 4.14 5.19 4.84
N PHE A 245 3.80 6.42 5.24
CA PHE A 245 2.41 6.86 5.42
C PHE A 245 1.72 7.16 4.09
N ASN A 246 2.44 7.73 3.12
CA ASN A 246 1.90 8.10 1.81
C ASN A 246 1.43 6.88 0.98
N GLY A 247 1.83 5.66 1.37
CA GLY A 247 1.28 4.44 0.83
C GLY A 247 -0.22 4.26 1.08
N ILE A 248 -0.73 4.78 2.21
CA ILE A 248 -2.17 4.69 2.56
C ILE A 248 -3.04 5.41 1.53
N PRO A 249 -2.83 6.72 1.28
CA PRO A 249 -3.55 7.42 0.21
C PRO A 249 -3.39 6.77 -1.17
N ALA A 250 -2.21 6.29 -1.52
CA ALA A 250 -1.99 5.64 -2.79
C ALA A 250 -2.84 4.37 -2.97
N ALA A 251 -2.95 3.55 -1.92
CA ALA A 251 -3.80 2.36 -1.90
C ALA A 251 -5.29 2.70 -1.95
N LEU A 252 -5.75 3.69 -1.16
CA LEU A 252 -7.16 4.08 -1.09
C LEU A 252 -7.65 4.69 -2.40
N LEU A 253 -6.86 5.58 -3.01
CA LEU A 253 -7.18 6.19 -4.31
C LEU A 253 -7.33 5.12 -5.40
N ALA A 254 -6.53 4.06 -5.33
CA ALA A 254 -6.59 2.89 -6.20
C ALA A 254 -7.70 1.89 -5.82
N SER A 255 -8.52 2.15 -4.80
CA SER A 255 -9.48 1.18 -4.23
C SER A 255 -8.82 -0.18 -3.90
N ASN A 256 -7.58 -0.13 -3.44
CA ASN A 256 -6.74 -1.31 -3.11
C ASN A 256 -6.51 -2.27 -4.29
N HIS A 257 -6.59 -1.77 -5.53
CA HIS A 257 -6.32 -2.58 -6.73
C HIS A 257 -4.83 -2.46 -7.10
N PRO A 258 -4.04 -3.57 -7.18
CA PRO A 258 -2.59 -3.50 -7.35
C PRO A 258 -2.13 -2.72 -8.59
N ILE A 259 -2.80 -2.92 -9.73
CA ILE A 259 -2.49 -2.14 -10.94
C ILE A 259 -2.91 -0.67 -10.79
N GLY A 260 -4.02 -0.41 -10.10
CA GLY A 260 -4.47 0.96 -9.81
C GLY A 260 -3.46 1.74 -8.97
N VAL A 261 -2.74 1.07 -8.06
CA VAL A 261 -1.71 1.71 -7.22
C VAL A 261 -0.56 2.29 -8.05
N ILE A 262 -0.24 1.71 -9.24
CA ILE A 262 0.77 2.26 -10.15
C ILE A 262 0.38 3.68 -10.57
N PHE A 263 -0.85 3.82 -11.07
CA PHE A 263 -1.35 5.11 -11.54
C PHE A 263 -1.53 6.10 -10.39
N SER A 264 -2.02 5.64 -9.26
CA SER A 264 -2.24 6.49 -8.08
C SER A 264 -0.91 6.99 -7.49
N ALA A 265 0.13 6.17 -7.44
CA ALA A 265 1.46 6.57 -6.98
C ALA A 265 2.09 7.64 -7.90
N ILE A 266 2.01 7.44 -9.21
CA ILE A 266 2.50 8.42 -10.20
C ILE A 266 1.71 9.74 -10.07
N PHE A 267 0.38 9.66 -9.96
CA PHE A 267 -0.48 10.84 -9.84
C PHE A 267 -0.19 11.64 -8.55
N LEU A 268 -0.06 10.95 -7.41
CA LEU A 268 0.26 11.62 -6.16
C LEU A 268 1.64 12.31 -6.20
N ARG A 269 2.64 11.66 -6.83
CA ARG A 269 3.96 12.27 -7.01
C ARG A 269 3.95 13.43 -8.01
N TYR A 270 3.11 13.37 -9.02
CA TYR A 270 2.88 14.50 -9.92
C TYR A 270 2.33 15.70 -9.17
N LEU A 271 1.32 15.52 -8.32
CA LEU A 271 0.79 16.61 -7.49
C LEU A 271 1.83 17.17 -6.50
N ASP A 272 2.59 16.29 -5.86
CA ASP A 272 3.65 16.65 -4.91
C ASP A 272 4.73 17.50 -5.57
N LYS A 273 5.20 17.08 -6.75
CA LYS A 273 6.20 17.80 -7.53
C LYS A 273 5.67 19.11 -8.12
N GLY A 274 4.42 19.10 -8.58
CA GLY A 274 3.73 20.29 -9.09
C GLY A 274 3.60 21.35 -8.00
N GLY A 275 3.18 20.97 -6.79
CA GLY A 275 3.06 21.87 -5.66
C GLY A 275 4.40 22.46 -5.21
N PHE A 276 5.45 21.64 -5.17
CA PHE A 276 6.80 22.13 -4.86
C PHE A 276 7.28 23.18 -5.89
N ASN A 277 7.10 22.89 -7.18
CA ASN A 277 7.48 23.84 -8.23
C ASN A 277 6.64 25.12 -8.17
N LEU A 278 5.34 25.01 -7.90
CA LEU A 278 4.43 26.16 -7.82
C LEU A 278 4.85 27.13 -6.72
N SER A 279 5.36 26.66 -5.58
CA SER A 279 5.83 27.49 -4.49
C SER A 279 6.98 28.44 -4.88
N GLY A 280 7.77 28.07 -5.89
CA GLY A 280 8.83 28.91 -6.43
C GLY A 280 8.35 30.06 -7.34
N TYR A 281 7.15 29.98 -7.90
CA TYR A 281 6.58 30.97 -8.83
C TYR A 281 5.43 31.77 -8.24
N THR A 282 4.88 31.35 -7.12
CA THR A 282 3.71 31.95 -6.47
C THR A 282 3.99 32.18 -4.99
N GLY A 283 3.21 33.04 -4.35
CA GLY A 283 3.28 33.24 -2.90
C GLY A 283 2.69 32.06 -2.09
N TYR A 284 2.31 30.96 -2.73
CA TYR A 284 1.80 29.78 -2.04
C TYR A 284 2.94 28.95 -1.45
N ASN A 285 2.70 28.40 -0.25
CA ASN A 285 3.62 27.50 0.41
C ASN A 285 3.53 26.08 -0.22
N GLU A 286 4.62 25.31 -0.20
CA GLU A 286 4.69 23.92 -0.64
C GLU A 286 3.62 23.01 0.02
N TYR A 287 3.15 23.35 1.21
CA TYR A 287 2.11 22.61 1.94
C TYR A 287 0.72 22.69 1.29
N VAL A 288 0.46 23.61 0.35
CA VAL A 288 -0.80 23.67 -0.41
C VAL A 288 -1.02 22.39 -1.21
N SER A 289 0.04 21.81 -1.78
CA SER A 289 -0.02 20.54 -2.47
C SER A 289 -0.46 19.40 -1.53
N SER A 290 0.13 19.34 -0.33
CA SER A 290 -0.23 18.35 0.68
C SER A 290 -1.69 18.49 1.12
N MET A 291 -2.21 19.71 1.22
CA MET A 291 -3.61 19.99 1.53
C MET A 291 -4.54 19.49 0.40
N ILE A 292 -4.19 19.75 -0.86
CA ILE A 292 -4.95 19.26 -2.02
C ILE A 292 -4.99 17.72 -2.02
N VAL A 293 -3.85 17.08 -1.81
CA VAL A 293 -3.76 15.61 -1.69
C VAL A 293 -4.65 15.11 -0.56
N ALA A 294 -4.63 15.74 0.62
CA ALA A 294 -5.47 15.35 1.75
C ALA A 294 -6.97 15.44 1.41
N VAL A 295 -7.40 16.50 0.72
CA VAL A 295 -8.78 16.66 0.26
C VAL A 295 -9.18 15.57 -0.75
N ILE A 296 -8.31 15.27 -1.71
CA ILE A 296 -8.55 14.19 -2.69
C ILE A 296 -8.72 12.85 -1.98
N ILE A 297 -7.86 12.54 -1.00
CA ILE A 297 -7.93 11.30 -0.22
C ILE A 297 -9.22 11.22 0.58
N TYR A 298 -9.59 12.34 1.23
CA TYR A 298 -10.84 12.42 1.98
C TYR A 298 -12.04 12.06 1.10
N PHE A 299 -12.17 12.67 -0.08
CA PHE A 299 -13.25 12.34 -1.02
C PHE A 299 -13.12 10.92 -1.61
N ALA A 300 -11.91 10.42 -1.84
CA ALA A 300 -11.70 9.05 -2.27
C ALA A 300 -12.21 8.03 -1.24
N GLY A 301 -12.02 8.31 0.06
CA GLY A 301 -12.58 7.49 1.15
C GLY A 301 -14.10 7.40 1.13
N PHE A 302 -14.78 8.50 0.78
CA PHE A 302 -16.24 8.54 0.65
C PHE A 302 -16.78 7.90 -0.64
N SER A 303 -15.96 7.68 -1.64
CA SER A 303 -16.37 7.11 -2.93
C SER A 303 -17.06 5.75 -2.80
N LYS A 304 -16.61 4.92 -1.87
CA LYS A 304 -17.22 3.62 -1.56
C LYS A 304 -18.59 3.81 -0.92
N LEU A 305 -18.71 4.68 0.08
CA LEU A 305 -19.97 4.98 0.76
C LEU A 305 -21.01 5.51 -0.23
N ILE A 306 -20.63 6.47 -1.08
CA ILE A 306 -21.51 7.04 -2.10
C ILE A 306 -21.97 5.95 -3.09
N ARG A 307 -21.07 5.08 -3.52
CA ARG A 307 -21.39 3.98 -4.42
C ARG A 307 -22.38 3.00 -3.79
N ASP A 308 -22.17 2.63 -2.53
CA ASP A 308 -23.03 1.72 -1.79
C ASP A 308 -24.42 2.34 -1.55
N LEU A 309 -24.49 3.63 -1.27
CA LEU A 309 -25.77 4.37 -1.15
C LEU A 309 -26.51 4.45 -2.49
N LEU A 310 -25.78 4.67 -3.58
CA LEU A 310 -26.39 4.72 -4.92
C LEU A 310 -26.85 3.34 -5.40
N SER A 311 -26.10 2.27 -5.10
CA SER A 311 -26.51 0.90 -5.43
C SER A 311 -27.77 0.50 -4.67
N ARG A 312 -27.84 0.76 -3.37
CA ARG A 312 -29.04 0.51 -2.56
C ARG A 312 -30.29 1.25 -3.09
N LYS A 313 -30.11 2.52 -3.51
CA LYS A 313 -31.21 3.26 -4.14
C LYS A 313 -31.66 2.64 -5.47
N ARG A 314 -30.72 2.17 -6.30
CA ARG A 314 -31.01 1.49 -7.56
C ARG A 314 -31.73 0.16 -7.33
N GLU A 315 -31.26 -0.65 -6.39
CA GLU A 315 -31.89 -1.92 -6.02
C GLU A 315 -33.30 -1.73 -5.47
N LYS A 316 -33.52 -0.69 -4.61
CA LYS A 316 -34.84 -0.36 -4.10
C LYS A 316 -35.78 0.03 -5.23
N LYS A 317 -35.33 0.89 -6.16
CA LYS A 317 -36.13 1.32 -7.31
C LYS A 317 -36.44 0.16 -8.28
N ALA A 318 -35.48 -0.72 -8.51
CA ALA A 318 -35.66 -1.92 -9.32
C ALA A 318 -36.67 -2.88 -8.67
N ARG A 319 -36.65 -3.03 -7.35
CA ARG A 319 -37.58 -3.85 -6.59
C ARG A 319 -38.99 -3.27 -6.61
N GLU A 320 -39.13 -1.96 -6.46
CA GLU A 320 -40.44 -1.25 -6.57
C GLU A 320 -41.03 -1.39 -7.99
N ALA A 321 -40.20 -1.29 -9.03
CA ALA A 321 -40.62 -1.50 -10.42
C ALA A 321 -41.02 -2.95 -10.69
N ALA A 322 -40.30 -3.93 -10.16
CA ALA A 322 -40.67 -5.34 -10.30
C ALA A 322 -41.98 -5.70 -9.57
N VAL A 323 -42.21 -5.09 -8.40
CA VAL A 323 -43.49 -5.28 -7.67
C VAL A 323 -44.64 -4.63 -8.43
N ALA A 324 -44.43 -3.43 -8.99
CA ALA A 324 -45.46 -2.75 -9.79
C ALA A 324 -45.82 -3.55 -11.04
N ALA A 325 -44.83 -4.05 -11.79
CA ALA A 325 -45.06 -4.89 -12.97
C ALA A 325 -45.81 -6.20 -12.62
N HIS A 326 -45.45 -6.82 -11.48
CA HIS A 326 -46.16 -8.04 -11.04
C HIS A 326 -47.61 -7.74 -10.62
N THR A 327 -47.89 -6.54 -10.08
CA THR A 327 -49.25 -6.13 -9.70
C THR A 327 -50.11 -5.82 -10.94
N GLU A 328 -49.52 -5.25 -11.99
CA GLU A 328 -50.17 -5.04 -13.28
C GLU A 328 -50.50 -6.35 -13.99
N ASP A 329 -49.58 -7.32 -14.04
CA ASP A 329 -49.79 -8.66 -14.60
C ASP A 329 -50.91 -9.44 -13.87
N VAL A 330 -50.98 -9.30 -12.54
CA VAL A 330 -52.05 -9.96 -11.74
C VAL A 330 -53.41 -9.27 -11.96
N ALA A 331 -53.41 -7.94 -12.16
CA ALA A 331 -54.63 -7.20 -12.44
C ALA A 331 -55.21 -7.54 -13.84
N GLU A 332 -54.36 -7.64 -14.86
CA GLU A 332 -54.74 -8.00 -16.23
C GLU A 332 -55.27 -9.44 -16.33
N THR A 333 -54.70 -10.39 -15.57
CA THR A 333 -55.18 -11.79 -15.51
C THR A 333 -56.48 -11.94 -14.74
N THR A 334 -56.88 -11.01 -13.86
CA THR A 334 -58.16 -11.02 -13.14
C THR A 334 -59.30 -10.36 -13.94
N GLU A 335 -59.03 -9.45 -14.89
CA GLU A 335 -60.05 -8.87 -15.78
C GLU A 335 -60.49 -9.83 -16.90
N ASP A 336 -59.63 -10.77 -17.30
CA ASP A 336 -59.92 -11.76 -18.39
C ASP A 336 -60.62 -13.04 -17.90
N GLY A 337 -61.22 -13.03 -16.72
CA GLY A 337 -62.14 -14.07 -16.22
C GLY A 337 -61.56 -15.48 -16.01
N GLY A 338 -60.25 -15.60 -16.01
CA GLY A 338 -59.51 -16.85 -15.76
C GLY A 338 -59.18 -16.99 -14.26
N MET A 339 -59.74 -18.04 -13.64
CA MET A 339 -59.39 -18.46 -12.28
C MET A 339 -57.87 -18.73 -12.24
N PRO A 340 -57.10 -18.15 -11.33
CA PRO A 340 -55.66 -18.43 -11.26
C PRO A 340 -55.42 -19.90 -10.97
N PRO A 341 -54.46 -20.59 -11.61
CA PRO A 341 -54.14 -21.97 -11.33
C PRO A 341 -53.78 -22.14 -9.87
N ALA A 342 -54.54 -22.97 -9.17
CA ALA A 342 -54.26 -23.37 -7.81
C ALA A 342 -52.97 -24.19 -7.80
N GLY A 343 -51.92 -23.66 -7.19
CA GLY A 343 -50.71 -24.40 -6.80
C GLY A 343 -49.47 -24.13 -7.60
N ASP A 344 -48.81 -23.04 -7.27
CA ASP A 344 -47.39 -23.12 -7.01
C ASP A 344 -47.03 -21.92 -6.11
N SER A 345 -46.92 -22.15 -4.82
CA SER A 345 -46.40 -21.23 -3.84
C SER A 345 -44.88 -21.17 -3.91
N GLY A 346 -44.35 -21.01 -5.14
CA GLY A 346 -42.95 -20.75 -5.41
C GLY A 346 -42.61 -19.27 -5.15
N ILE A 347 -42.78 -18.83 -3.91
CA ILE A 347 -42.05 -17.65 -3.43
C ILE A 347 -40.59 -18.08 -3.42
N GLY A 348 -39.92 -17.90 -4.56
CA GLY A 348 -38.49 -18.00 -4.65
C GLY A 348 -37.87 -17.19 -3.52
N ILE A 349 -37.13 -17.88 -2.69
CA ILE A 349 -36.39 -17.36 -1.54
C ILE A 349 -35.59 -16.16 -2.00
N LEU A 350 -36.14 -14.97 -1.83
CA LEU A 350 -35.38 -13.73 -1.90
C LEU A 350 -34.35 -13.76 -0.77
N PRO A 351 -33.07 -13.54 -1.03
CA PRO A 351 -32.07 -13.56 0.02
C PRO A 351 -32.47 -12.55 1.10
N LYS A 352 -32.66 -13.05 2.33
CA LYS A 352 -32.88 -12.22 3.52
C LYS A 352 -31.73 -11.26 3.64
N THR A 353 -32.00 -9.96 3.53
CA THR A 353 -31.08 -8.93 3.97
C THR A 353 -30.91 -9.07 5.47
N HIS A 354 -29.68 -9.30 5.92
CA HIS A 354 -29.29 -9.15 7.31
C HIS A 354 -29.39 -7.65 7.69
N ASP A 355 -30.58 -7.25 8.10
CA ASP A 355 -30.73 -6.09 8.99
C ASP A 355 -30.52 -6.62 10.41
N GLY A 356 -29.29 -6.61 10.85
CA GLY A 356 -28.91 -6.74 12.24
C GLY A 356 -28.57 -5.35 12.76
N ALA A 357 -29.56 -4.65 13.20
CA ALA A 357 -29.39 -3.51 14.10
C ALA A 357 -30.21 -3.80 15.35
N ASP A 358 -29.45 -3.81 16.45
CA ASP A 358 -29.82 -3.30 17.78
C ASP A 358 -31.12 -3.79 18.44
N ASP A 359 -30.94 -4.57 19.47
CA ASP A 359 -31.39 -4.28 20.83
C ASP A 359 -30.98 -5.43 21.76
N GLU A 360 -30.07 -5.16 22.67
CA GLU A 360 -30.02 -5.80 23.97
C GLU A 360 -29.25 -4.91 24.95
N SER A 361 -30.01 -3.98 25.49
CA SER A 361 -29.79 -3.48 26.84
C SER A 361 -30.42 -4.48 27.80
N GLY A 362 -29.70 -4.93 28.79
CA GLY A 362 -30.36 -5.61 29.93
C GLY A 362 -29.45 -6.63 30.63
N GLU A 363 -28.80 -6.17 31.68
CA GLU A 363 -28.84 -6.72 33.06
C GLU A 363 -28.14 -8.07 33.35
N GLU A 364 -27.25 -7.91 34.35
CA GLU A 364 -26.96 -8.78 35.51
C GLU A 364 -26.15 -10.07 35.33
N ALA A 365 -24.99 -10.10 35.78
CA ALA A 365 -24.42 -10.62 37.04
C ALA A 365 -22.87 -10.68 36.97
#